data_2a4c3ae491325a8119e5d1e6b6536525
#
_entry.id   2a4c3ae491325a8119e5d1e6b6536525
#
_cell.length_a   1.000
_cell.length_b   1.000
_cell.length_c   1.000
_cell.angle_alpha   90.00
_cell.angle_beta   90.00
_cell.angle_gamma   90.00
#
_symmetry.space_group_name_H-M   'P 1'
#
loop_
_entity.id
_entity.type
_entity.pdbx_description
1 polymer ?
#
loop_
_entity_poly.entity_id
_entity_poly.type
_entity_poly.pdbx_seq_one_letter_code
_entity_poly.pdbx_strand_id
1 'polypeptide(L)'
;MSVFNSISYKNIARRPGRTIILVLLSALLCFSVTGGSLAITGLKEGLMSLRSRLGADVMVVPYAATTKTNFSNMILQGNPGYFYMDRSILDKIKDMEGIKEISEQYFLASAKAGCCSAKLQIIGFDPETDFTIKPWVKESYDGKLGEFEMLVGNDLNAFAGDTLTFYGKVCTVKGKLKKTGTYLDTAVYLSIDSVKALLKSAEETGMVTNNNGDPDKLTSCILINVADGYTPLDVMSEINIKTRGVEAIQTQDMISGVAGQLESASRIISVLIIAIWLLAILILILAFTMIANERKKEFAILRVLGSSRKMVAGIILKEALMVNFIGSVLGAFAAIVAVLLVGEVSLTTFDLPFLLPGADKVALLALITVAASVAAGCLASSLSALKTSKIDTALILREGN
;
A
#
# COMPACT_ATOMS: atom_id res chain seq x y z
N MET A 1 -25.46 -31.09 -24.50
CA MET A 1 -24.25 -31.24 -23.63
C MET A 1 -23.55 -32.50 -24.13
N SER A 2 -22.31 -32.42 -24.63
CA SER A 2 -21.63 -33.59 -25.18
C SER A 2 -21.29 -34.58 -24.04
N VAL A 3 -21.39 -35.90 -24.30
CA VAL A 3 -21.08 -37.00 -23.37
C VAL A 3 -19.71 -36.76 -22.65
N PHE A 4 -18.75 -36.13 -23.32
CA PHE A 4 -17.41 -35.82 -22.81
C PHE A 4 -17.40 -34.78 -21.70
N ASN A 5 -18.30 -33.79 -21.69
CA ASN A 5 -18.42 -32.83 -20.59
C ASN A 5 -18.94 -33.51 -19.31
N SER A 6 -19.83 -34.50 -19.48
CA SER A 6 -20.34 -35.32 -18.36
C SER A 6 -19.25 -36.22 -17.73
N ILE A 7 -18.32 -36.73 -18.52
CA ILE A 7 -17.23 -37.59 -18.02
C ILE A 7 -16.25 -36.78 -17.15
N SER A 8 -15.80 -35.62 -17.61
CA SER A 8 -14.86 -34.76 -16.84
C SER A 8 -15.48 -34.32 -15.52
N TYR A 9 -16.75 -33.89 -15.49
CA TYR A 9 -17.45 -33.50 -14.28
C TYR A 9 -17.61 -34.66 -13.28
N LYS A 10 -18.04 -35.84 -13.76
CA LYS A 10 -18.19 -37.05 -12.93
C LYS A 10 -16.87 -37.52 -12.33
N ASN A 11 -15.76 -37.34 -13.04
CA ASN A 11 -14.43 -37.70 -12.55
C ASN A 11 -13.96 -36.80 -11.38
N ILE A 12 -14.22 -35.50 -11.49
CA ILE A 12 -13.95 -34.52 -10.44
C ILE A 12 -14.72 -34.90 -9.16
N ALA A 13 -16.01 -35.25 -9.28
CA ALA A 13 -16.88 -35.57 -8.15
C ALA A 13 -16.57 -36.94 -7.51
N ARG A 14 -16.10 -37.94 -8.27
CA ARG A 14 -15.86 -39.31 -7.79
C ARG A 14 -14.58 -39.48 -6.96
N ARG A 15 -13.61 -38.59 -7.10
CA ARG A 15 -12.32 -38.66 -6.37
C ARG A 15 -12.02 -37.32 -5.69
N PRO A 16 -12.79 -36.94 -4.63
CA PRO A 16 -12.74 -35.60 -4.05
C PRO A 16 -11.37 -35.25 -3.46
N GLY A 17 -10.68 -36.17 -2.78
CA GLY A 17 -9.38 -35.89 -2.17
C GLY A 17 -8.33 -35.43 -3.19
N ARG A 18 -8.25 -36.06 -4.34
CA ARG A 18 -7.35 -35.69 -5.42
C ARG A 18 -7.70 -34.34 -6.02
N THR A 19 -8.97 -34.11 -6.25
CA THR A 19 -9.47 -32.84 -6.78
C THR A 19 -9.19 -31.70 -5.83
N ILE A 20 -9.40 -31.89 -4.53
CA ILE A 20 -9.10 -30.88 -3.50
C ILE A 20 -7.62 -30.51 -3.51
N ILE A 21 -6.70 -31.49 -3.57
CA ILE A 21 -5.26 -31.23 -3.63
C ILE A 21 -4.90 -30.37 -4.85
N LEU A 22 -5.43 -30.70 -6.03
CA LEU A 22 -5.18 -29.92 -7.25
C LEU A 22 -5.76 -28.51 -7.17
N VAL A 23 -6.97 -28.37 -6.63
CA VAL A 23 -7.60 -27.06 -6.39
C VAL A 23 -6.78 -26.22 -5.43
N LEU A 24 -6.30 -26.81 -4.32
CA LEU A 24 -5.44 -26.13 -3.36
C LEU A 24 -4.10 -25.70 -3.95
N LEU A 25 -3.48 -26.54 -4.78
CA LEU A 25 -2.22 -26.18 -5.47
C LEU A 25 -2.44 -25.02 -6.46
N SER A 26 -3.53 -25.07 -7.23
CA SER A 26 -3.89 -23.97 -8.15
C SER A 26 -4.27 -22.70 -7.40
N ALA A 27 -4.94 -22.85 -6.25
CA ALA A 27 -5.27 -21.73 -5.37
C ALA A 27 -4.02 -21.09 -4.79
N LEU A 28 -3.07 -21.88 -4.30
CA LEU A 28 -1.79 -21.40 -3.78
C LEU A 28 -0.98 -20.64 -4.84
N LEU A 29 -0.95 -21.19 -6.08
CA LEU A 29 -0.27 -20.54 -7.20
C LEU A 29 -0.88 -19.17 -7.50
N CYS A 30 -2.20 -19.08 -7.62
CA CYS A 30 -2.89 -17.82 -7.89
C CYS A 30 -2.82 -16.87 -6.70
N PHE A 31 -2.95 -17.37 -5.48
CA PHE A 31 -2.81 -16.60 -4.25
C PHE A 31 -1.46 -15.89 -4.17
N SER A 32 -0.35 -16.61 -4.41
CA SER A 32 0.99 -16.03 -4.32
C SER A 32 1.21 -14.92 -5.35
N VAL A 33 0.74 -15.10 -6.58
CA VAL A 33 0.89 -14.10 -7.64
C VAL A 33 -0.01 -12.89 -7.39
N THR A 34 -1.30 -13.13 -7.09
CA THR A 34 -2.27 -12.06 -6.84
C THR A 34 -1.89 -11.27 -5.59
N GLY A 35 -1.63 -11.96 -4.47
CA GLY A 35 -1.30 -11.33 -3.20
C GLY A 35 0.00 -10.53 -3.27
N GLY A 36 1.04 -11.10 -3.84
CA GLY A 36 2.32 -10.40 -4.00
C GLY A 36 2.24 -9.22 -4.97
N SER A 37 1.51 -9.35 -6.07
CA SER A 37 1.31 -8.24 -7.01
C SER A 37 0.49 -7.11 -6.39
N LEU A 38 -0.56 -7.43 -5.62
CA LEU A 38 -1.34 -6.44 -4.87
C LEU A 38 -0.50 -5.76 -3.79
N ALA A 39 0.32 -6.50 -3.06
CA ALA A 39 1.21 -5.95 -2.05
C ALA A 39 2.21 -4.94 -2.64
N ILE A 40 2.88 -5.30 -3.74
CA ILE A 40 3.81 -4.42 -4.44
C ILE A 40 3.09 -3.18 -4.98
N THR A 41 1.91 -3.34 -5.57
CA THR A 41 1.15 -2.22 -6.12
C THR A 41 0.65 -1.31 -4.99
N GLY A 42 0.17 -1.87 -3.88
CA GLY A 42 -0.27 -1.12 -2.70
C GLY A 42 0.86 -0.30 -2.06
N LEU A 43 2.07 -0.85 -1.96
CA LEU A 43 3.25 -0.12 -1.51
C LEU A 43 3.62 1.03 -2.47
N LYS A 44 3.55 0.80 -3.78
CA LYS A 44 3.82 1.86 -4.78
C LYS A 44 2.77 2.97 -4.73
N GLU A 45 1.49 2.64 -4.62
CA GLU A 45 0.41 3.63 -4.49
C GLU A 45 0.56 4.43 -3.18
N GLY A 46 0.90 3.77 -2.05
CA GLY A 46 1.19 4.43 -0.80
C GLY A 46 2.36 5.42 -0.91
N LEU A 47 3.46 5.01 -1.57
CA LEU A 47 4.61 5.88 -1.79
C LEU A 47 4.27 7.07 -2.71
N MET A 48 3.50 6.85 -3.79
CA MET A 48 3.03 7.94 -4.66
C MET A 48 2.10 8.89 -3.91
N SER A 49 1.22 8.37 -3.07
CA SER A 49 0.37 9.18 -2.20
C SER A 49 1.19 10.02 -1.24
N LEU A 50 2.18 9.43 -0.56
CA LEU A 50 3.09 10.16 0.32
C LEU A 50 3.81 11.29 -0.43
N ARG A 51 4.36 11.00 -1.61
CA ARG A 51 5.04 11.99 -2.45
C ARG A 51 4.13 13.14 -2.85
N SER A 52 2.91 12.86 -3.26
CA SER A 52 1.94 13.89 -3.66
C SER A 52 1.47 14.75 -2.49
N ARG A 53 1.47 14.21 -1.26
CA ARG A 53 1.02 14.93 -0.05
C ARG A 53 2.13 15.75 0.61
N LEU A 54 3.38 15.34 0.48
CA LEU A 54 4.50 16.19 0.89
C LEU A 54 4.69 17.40 -0.02
N GLY A 55 4.26 17.35 -1.26
CA GLY A 55 3.95 18.44 -2.21
C GLY A 55 4.98 19.56 -2.41
N ALA A 56 5.90 19.75 -1.46
CA ALA A 56 6.94 20.76 -1.50
C ALA A 56 8.22 20.20 -2.12
N ASP A 57 8.94 21.01 -2.89
CA ASP A 57 10.25 20.65 -3.45
C ASP A 57 11.34 20.69 -2.36
N VAL A 58 11.28 21.73 -1.52
CA VAL A 58 12.22 21.96 -0.40
C VAL A 58 11.45 22.20 0.89
N MET A 59 11.93 21.62 1.98
CA MET A 59 11.43 21.83 3.34
C MET A 59 12.55 22.40 4.19
N VAL A 60 12.28 23.51 4.89
CA VAL A 60 13.21 24.15 5.80
C VAL A 60 12.77 23.87 7.24
N VAL A 61 13.68 23.33 8.02
CA VAL A 61 13.46 22.93 9.42
C VAL A 61 14.59 23.43 10.33
N PRO A 62 14.39 23.53 11.66
CA PRO A 62 15.49 23.83 12.56
C PRO A 62 16.59 22.75 12.46
N TYR A 63 17.86 23.17 12.44
CA TYR A 63 18.98 22.24 12.42
C TYR A 63 18.96 21.23 13.59
N ALA A 64 18.43 21.63 14.75
CA ALA A 64 18.23 20.72 15.86
C ALA A 64 17.21 19.60 15.59
N ALA A 65 16.27 19.81 14.68
CA ALA A 65 15.28 18.79 14.34
C ALA A 65 15.90 17.64 13.52
N THR A 66 16.86 17.92 12.66
CA THR A 66 17.54 16.91 11.84
C THR A 66 18.56 16.11 12.64
N THR A 67 19.20 16.72 13.64
CA THR A 67 20.27 16.09 14.43
C THR A 67 19.80 15.43 15.72
N LYS A 68 18.82 16.02 16.43
CA LYS A 68 18.36 15.57 17.76
C LYS A 68 17.01 14.86 17.75
N THR A 69 16.16 15.20 16.81
CA THR A 69 14.83 14.58 16.64
C THR A 69 14.91 13.70 15.41
N ASN A 70 14.36 12.50 15.50
CA ASN A 70 14.18 11.68 14.31
C ASN A 70 13.11 12.31 13.42
N PHE A 71 13.42 13.48 12.82
CA PHE A 71 12.55 14.25 11.95
C PHE A 71 11.93 13.37 10.85
N SER A 72 12.77 12.53 10.24
CA SER A 72 12.31 11.54 9.26
C SER A 72 11.27 10.59 9.84
N ASN A 73 11.43 10.14 11.08
CA ASN A 73 10.46 9.27 11.74
C ASN A 73 9.16 10.01 12.08
N MET A 74 9.22 11.29 12.41
CA MET A 74 8.04 12.12 12.64
C MET A 74 7.23 12.28 11.35
N ILE A 75 7.91 12.65 10.26
CA ILE A 75 7.27 12.92 8.96
C ILE A 75 6.91 11.65 8.20
N LEU A 76 7.67 10.57 8.33
CA LEU A 76 7.49 9.35 7.55
C LEU A 76 6.79 8.22 8.33
N GLN A 77 6.92 8.19 9.67
CA GLN A 77 6.37 7.15 10.53
C GLN A 77 5.25 7.66 11.45
N GLY A 78 4.99 8.99 11.47
CA GLY A 78 3.90 9.59 12.23
C GLY A 78 4.08 9.56 13.75
N ASN A 79 5.32 9.46 14.22
CA ASN A 79 5.60 9.62 15.65
C ASN A 79 5.29 11.06 16.06
N PRO A 80 4.30 11.33 16.93
CA PRO A 80 3.95 12.67 17.30
C PRO A 80 5.15 13.41 17.88
N GLY A 81 5.48 14.56 17.32
CA GLY A 81 6.61 15.38 17.72
C GLY A 81 6.37 16.85 17.46
N TYR A 82 7.25 17.67 17.95
CA TYR A 82 7.25 19.11 17.71
C TYR A 82 8.68 19.65 17.73
N PHE A 83 8.91 20.67 16.95
CA PHE A 83 10.12 21.48 16.93
C PHE A 83 9.75 22.87 16.41
N TYR A 84 10.53 23.87 16.80
CA TYR A 84 10.23 25.24 16.45
C TYR A 84 11.49 26.00 16.05
N MET A 85 11.31 26.97 15.15
CA MET A 85 12.30 27.97 14.76
C MET A 85 11.65 29.35 14.74
N ASP A 86 12.48 30.38 14.72
CA ASP A 86 12.01 31.76 14.63
C ASP A 86 11.30 32.02 13.29
N ARG A 87 10.08 32.51 13.32
CA ARG A 87 9.24 32.80 12.14
C ARG A 87 9.87 33.87 11.21
N SER A 88 10.75 34.73 11.77
CA SER A 88 11.45 35.73 10.96
C SER A 88 12.33 35.13 9.84
N ILE A 89 12.62 33.83 9.92
CA ILE A 89 13.29 33.07 8.87
C ILE A 89 12.44 33.04 7.60
N LEU A 90 11.11 32.90 7.72
CA LEU A 90 10.20 32.95 6.58
C LEU A 90 10.35 34.27 5.81
N ASP A 91 10.43 35.40 6.54
CA ASP A 91 10.60 36.73 5.92
C ASP A 91 11.95 36.91 5.23
N LYS A 92 12.99 36.22 5.70
CA LYS A 92 14.31 36.24 5.04
C LYS A 92 14.36 35.39 3.78
N ILE A 93 13.60 34.31 3.75
CA ILE A 93 13.62 33.33 2.66
C ILE A 93 12.65 33.73 1.53
N LYS A 94 11.48 34.28 1.85
CA LYS A 94 10.41 34.54 0.87
C LYS A 94 10.83 35.33 -0.36
N ASP A 95 11.82 36.22 -0.23
CA ASP A 95 12.28 37.11 -1.28
C ASP A 95 13.56 36.58 -2.00
N MET A 96 13.98 35.32 -1.74
CA MET A 96 15.10 34.70 -2.41
C MET A 96 14.72 34.28 -3.84
N GLU A 97 15.70 34.30 -4.74
CA GLU A 97 15.51 33.85 -6.12
C GLU A 97 15.16 32.36 -6.20
N GLY A 98 14.38 31.97 -7.18
CA GLY A 98 14.01 30.57 -7.41
C GLY A 98 12.84 30.07 -6.56
N ILE A 99 12.20 30.89 -5.73
CA ILE A 99 11.01 30.54 -4.95
C ILE A 99 9.76 30.92 -5.74
N LYS A 100 8.89 29.92 -5.99
CA LYS A 100 7.60 30.11 -6.64
C LYS A 100 6.47 30.30 -5.64
N GLU A 101 6.40 29.38 -4.66
CA GLU A 101 5.39 29.39 -3.60
C GLU A 101 6.09 29.04 -2.29
N ILE A 102 5.62 29.68 -1.21
CA ILE A 102 6.15 29.44 0.14
C ILE A 102 4.98 29.40 1.11
N SER A 103 5.03 28.44 2.05
CA SER A 103 4.06 28.31 3.12
C SER A 103 4.73 27.84 4.40
N GLU A 104 4.05 28.02 5.54
CA GLU A 104 4.52 27.54 6.82
C GLU A 104 3.56 26.50 7.40
N GLN A 105 4.11 25.55 8.16
CA GLN A 105 3.34 24.61 8.94
C GLN A 105 3.79 24.63 10.40
N TYR A 106 2.85 24.33 11.30
CA TYR A 106 3.08 24.31 12.73
C TYR A 106 2.76 22.93 13.30
N PHE A 107 3.71 22.28 13.94
CA PHE A 107 3.56 20.93 14.49
C PHE A 107 3.40 20.97 16.01
N LEU A 108 2.39 20.29 16.52
CA LEU A 108 2.15 20.11 17.94
C LEU A 108 1.77 18.64 18.19
N ALA A 109 2.37 18.03 19.19
CA ALA A 109 2.06 16.67 19.61
C ALA A 109 1.08 16.70 20.78
N SER A 110 -0.07 16.03 20.66
CA SER A 110 -0.96 15.88 21.79
C SER A 110 -0.47 14.78 22.73
N ALA A 111 -0.59 14.98 24.04
CA ALA A 111 -0.28 13.99 25.07
C ALA A 111 -1.56 13.28 25.53
N LYS A 112 -1.47 11.97 25.81
CA LYS A 112 -2.55 11.19 26.39
C LYS A 112 -2.47 11.26 27.92
N ALA A 113 -2.77 12.40 28.49
CA ALA A 113 -2.70 12.55 29.96
C ALA A 113 -3.71 13.59 30.43
N GLY A 114 -4.99 13.23 30.48
CA GLY A 114 -6.04 14.07 31.09
C GLY A 114 -6.41 15.35 30.36
N CYS A 115 -5.56 15.85 29.47
CA CYS A 115 -5.71 17.09 28.71
C CYS A 115 -6.21 16.88 27.27
N CYS A 116 -6.05 15.69 26.74
CA CYS A 116 -6.28 15.44 25.33
C CYS A 116 -7.07 14.15 25.10
N SER A 117 -7.97 14.17 24.16
CA SER A 117 -8.83 13.03 23.82
C SER A 117 -8.04 11.84 23.23
N ALA A 118 -6.93 12.13 22.54
CA ALA A 118 -6.08 11.10 21.93
C ALA A 118 -4.62 11.58 21.79
N LYS A 119 -3.67 10.64 21.75
CA LYS A 119 -2.28 10.93 21.40
C LYS A 119 -2.14 10.92 19.89
N LEU A 120 -1.92 12.06 19.27
CA LEU A 120 -1.82 12.21 17.82
C LEU A 120 -1.01 13.46 17.44
N GLN A 121 -0.64 13.54 16.17
CA GLN A 121 -0.02 14.72 15.58
C GLN A 121 -1.08 15.77 15.26
N ILE A 122 -0.84 17.00 15.70
CA ILE A 122 -1.64 18.17 15.34
C ILE A 122 -0.81 18.98 14.34
N ILE A 123 -1.39 19.25 13.16
CA ILE A 123 -0.74 19.98 12.07
C ILE A 123 -1.50 21.28 11.84
N GLY A 124 -0.84 22.40 12.11
CA GLY A 124 -1.32 23.72 11.75
C GLY A 124 -0.87 24.08 10.35
N PHE A 125 -1.78 24.53 9.51
CA PHE A 125 -1.50 24.99 8.16
C PHE A 125 -2.19 26.34 7.90
N ASP A 126 -1.65 27.11 6.97
CA ASP A 126 -2.31 28.33 6.50
C ASP A 126 -3.25 27.98 5.34
N PRO A 127 -4.58 28.13 5.51
CA PRO A 127 -5.54 27.77 4.46
C PRO A 127 -5.37 28.60 3.17
N GLU A 128 -4.69 29.75 3.22
CA GLU A 128 -4.51 30.62 2.05
C GLU A 128 -3.22 30.30 1.28
N THR A 129 -2.12 30.05 1.97
CA THR A 129 -0.80 29.87 1.35
C THR A 129 -0.37 28.41 1.22
N ASP A 130 -0.92 27.47 2.03
CA ASP A 130 -0.50 26.09 2.01
C ASP A 130 -0.91 25.39 0.69
N PHE A 131 0.07 25.02 -0.10
CA PHE A 131 -0.09 24.33 -1.37
C PHE A 131 -0.01 22.79 -1.23
N THR A 132 0.33 22.27 -0.06
CA THR A 132 0.47 20.83 0.18
C THR A 132 -0.83 20.21 0.73
N ILE A 133 -1.42 20.81 1.75
CA ILE A 133 -2.64 20.33 2.43
C ILE A 133 -3.90 20.84 1.73
N LYS A 134 -3.90 22.10 1.26
CA LYS A 134 -5.05 22.75 0.64
C LYS A 134 -5.69 21.98 -0.53
N PRO A 135 -4.95 21.38 -1.48
CA PRO A 135 -5.56 20.57 -2.54
C PRO A 135 -6.29 19.34 -1.98
N TRP A 136 -5.71 18.72 -0.96
CA TRP A 136 -6.28 17.56 -0.30
C TRP A 136 -7.53 17.91 0.54
N VAL A 137 -7.50 19.05 1.23
CA VAL A 137 -8.65 19.58 1.95
C VAL A 137 -9.81 19.85 0.99
N LYS A 138 -9.58 20.54 -0.14
CA LYS A 138 -10.60 20.85 -1.13
C LYS A 138 -11.30 19.61 -1.71
N GLU A 139 -10.64 18.49 -1.74
CA GLU A 139 -11.26 17.22 -2.17
C GLU A 139 -12.29 16.67 -1.16
N SER A 140 -12.19 17.07 0.10
CA SER A 140 -12.95 16.51 1.22
C SER A 140 -13.82 17.53 1.94
N TYR A 141 -13.47 18.83 1.88
CA TYR A 141 -14.14 19.92 2.56
C TYR A 141 -13.99 21.23 1.77
N ASP A 142 -15.10 21.84 1.40
CA ASP A 142 -15.13 23.06 0.57
C ASP A 142 -15.37 24.34 1.39
N GLY A 143 -15.30 24.27 2.73
CA GLY A 143 -15.52 25.38 3.65
C GLY A 143 -14.21 26.03 4.14
N LYS A 144 -14.32 27.24 4.72
CA LYS A 144 -13.24 27.85 5.51
C LYS A 144 -13.28 27.28 6.93
N LEU A 145 -12.10 26.91 7.46
CA LEU A 145 -11.95 26.49 8.84
C LEU A 145 -12.01 27.74 9.76
N GLY A 146 -12.92 27.71 10.71
CA GLY A 146 -13.00 28.68 11.79
C GLY A 146 -12.02 28.38 12.93
N GLU A 147 -12.07 29.18 13.97
CA GLU A 147 -11.26 28.97 15.16
C GLU A 147 -11.65 27.68 15.86
N PHE A 148 -10.65 26.85 16.19
CA PHE A 148 -10.81 25.48 16.73
C PHE A 148 -11.70 24.54 15.89
N GLU A 149 -11.86 24.82 14.62
CA GLU A 149 -12.43 23.88 13.68
C GLU A 149 -11.30 23.05 13.04
N MET A 150 -11.52 21.74 12.93
CA MET A 150 -10.49 20.81 12.46
C MET A 150 -10.99 19.84 11.41
N LEU A 151 -10.05 19.37 10.60
CA LEU A 151 -10.20 18.19 9.77
C LEU A 151 -9.46 17.04 10.38
N VAL A 152 -9.98 15.84 10.23
CA VAL A 152 -9.36 14.62 10.77
C VAL A 152 -8.91 13.70 9.65
N GLY A 153 -7.78 13.03 9.86
CA GLY A 153 -7.30 12.00 8.97
C GLY A 153 -8.24 10.79 8.89
N ASN A 154 -8.11 9.99 7.86
CA ASN A 154 -9.08 8.94 7.54
C ASN A 154 -9.18 7.85 8.61
N ASP A 155 -8.08 7.51 9.28
CA ASP A 155 -8.03 6.38 10.22
C ASP A 155 -8.42 6.79 11.66
N LEU A 156 -8.69 8.08 11.90
CA LEU A 156 -9.26 8.54 13.17
C LEU A 156 -10.76 8.18 13.25
N ASN A 157 -11.17 7.62 14.37
CA ASN A 157 -12.58 7.32 14.63
C ASN A 157 -13.32 8.57 15.12
N ALA A 158 -13.41 9.58 14.24
CA ALA A 158 -14.12 10.82 14.46
C ALA A 158 -14.79 11.27 13.16
N PHE A 159 -15.98 11.87 13.27
CA PHE A 159 -16.83 12.25 12.14
C PHE A 159 -17.21 13.74 12.23
N ALA A 160 -17.67 14.31 11.13
CA ALA A 160 -18.12 15.69 11.11
C ALA A 160 -19.22 15.93 12.16
N GLY A 161 -19.02 16.94 13.01
CA GLY A 161 -19.85 17.26 14.15
C GLY A 161 -19.34 16.74 15.50
N ASP A 162 -18.42 15.78 15.51
CA ASP A 162 -17.78 15.34 16.75
C ASP A 162 -16.86 16.40 17.32
N THR A 163 -16.56 16.29 18.60
CA THR A 163 -15.63 17.18 19.29
C THR A 163 -14.49 16.40 19.93
N LEU A 164 -13.27 16.91 19.77
CA LEU A 164 -12.10 16.42 20.47
C LEU A 164 -11.49 17.54 21.32
N THR A 165 -11.02 17.21 22.52
CA THR A 165 -10.40 18.19 23.41
C THR A 165 -8.89 18.07 23.34
N PHE A 166 -8.22 19.22 23.13
CA PHE A 166 -6.76 19.32 23.16
C PHE A 166 -6.37 20.48 24.05
N TYR A 167 -5.54 20.21 25.06
CA TYR A 167 -5.04 21.22 25.99
C TYR A 167 -6.13 22.11 26.59
N GLY A 168 -7.26 21.51 26.98
CA GLY A 168 -8.41 22.20 27.56
C GLY A 168 -9.30 22.95 26.57
N LYS A 169 -8.96 23.02 25.28
CA LYS A 169 -9.80 23.60 24.23
C LYS A 169 -10.57 22.53 23.49
N VAL A 170 -11.85 22.80 23.23
CA VAL A 170 -12.73 21.93 22.47
C VAL A 170 -12.61 22.27 20.99
N CYS A 171 -12.19 21.29 20.19
CA CYS A 171 -12.07 21.42 18.74
C CYS A 171 -13.18 20.61 18.06
N THR A 172 -13.85 21.21 17.07
CA THR A 172 -14.97 20.60 16.35
C THR A 172 -14.51 20.03 15.02
N VAL A 173 -14.85 18.78 14.74
CA VAL A 173 -14.56 18.13 13.46
C VAL A 173 -15.50 18.65 12.39
N LYS A 174 -14.95 19.21 11.32
CA LYS A 174 -15.72 19.68 10.14
C LYS A 174 -15.74 18.69 8.99
N GLY A 175 -14.73 17.87 8.89
CA GLY A 175 -14.65 16.89 7.82
C GLY A 175 -13.56 15.85 8.06
N LYS A 176 -13.65 14.77 7.28
CA LYS A 176 -12.69 13.68 7.29
C LYS A 176 -11.98 13.64 5.96
N LEU A 177 -10.66 13.62 6.00
CA LEU A 177 -9.83 13.63 4.80
C LEU A 177 -9.82 12.23 4.13
N LYS A 178 -9.60 12.19 2.84
CA LYS A 178 -9.45 10.94 2.09
C LYS A 178 -8.22 10.16 2.54
N LYS A 179 -8.31 8.83 2.51
CA LYS A 179 -7.23 7.94 2.90
C LYS A 179 -6.00 8.14 2.03
N THR A 180 -4.85 8.28 2.68
CA THR A 180 -3.54 8.45 2.02
C THR A 180 -2.68 7.20 2.11
N GLY A 181 -2.99 6.29 3.04
CA GLY A 181 -2.17 5.13 3.35
C GLY A 181 -0.86 5.50 4.04
N THR A 182 -0.82 6.62 4.74
CA THR A 182 0.32 7.14 5.48
C THR A 182 -0.09 7.56 6.89
N TYR A 183 0.89 7.92 7.73
CA TYR A 183 0.63 8.45 9.08
C TYR A 183 -0.27 9.71 9.09
N LEU A 184 -0.36 10.43 7.97
CA LEU A 184 -1.25 11.59 7.83
C LEU A 184 -2.72 11.22 8.07
N ASP A 185 -3.07 9.95 7.91
CA ASP A 185 -4.42 9.43 8.18
C ASP A 185 -4.77 9.38 9.68
N THR A 186 -3.76 9.49 10.57
CA THR A 186 -3.93 9.55 12.03
C THR A 186 -3.69 10.94 12.62
N ALA A 187 -3.48 11.96 11.78
CA ALA A 187 -3.27 13.35 12.22
C ALA A 187 -4.55 14.17 12.21
N VAL A 188 -4.53 15.31 12.91
CA VAL A 188 -5.56 16.34 12.82
C VAL A 188 -5.01 17.63 12.25
N TYR A 189 -5.83 18.39 11.54
CA TYR A 189 -5.45 19.56 10.78
C TYR A 189 -6.30 20.75 11.19
N LEU A 190 -5.64 21.83 11.65
CA LEU A 190 -6.27 23.08 12.06
C LEU A 190 -5.59 24.26 11.36
N SER A 191 -6.18 25.44 11.49
CA SER A 191 -5.46 26.68 11.14
C SER A 191 -4.27 26.88 12.07
N ILE A 192 -3.20 27.52 11.57
CA ILE A 192 -2.01 27.85 12.37
C ILE A 192 -2.38 28.62 13.62
N ASP A 193 -3.30 29.60 13.52
CA ASP A 193 -3.73 30.41 14.66
C ASP A 193 -4.38 29.56 15.75
N SER A 194 -5.21 28.58 15.37
CA SER A 194 -5.80 27.64 16.33
C SER A 194 -4.74 26.79 17.01
N VAL A 195 -3.71 26.30 16.30
CA VAL A 195 -2.64 25.49 16.89
C VAL A 195 -1.77 26.33 17.83
N LYS A 196 -1.47 27.59 17.49
CA LYS A 196 -0.78 28.54 18.38
C LYS A 196 -1.56 28.81 19.66
N ALA A 197 -2.89 28.99 19.55
CA ALA A 197 -3.77 29.14 20.71
C ALA A 197 -3.81 27.86 21.58
N LEU A 198 -3.76 26.65 20.98
CA LEU A 198 -3.62 25.41 21.73
C LEU A 198 -2.29 25.33 22.47
N LEU A 199 -1.19 25.76 21.86
CA LEU A 199 0.13 25.77 22.51
C LEU A 199 0.16 26.76 23.68
N LYS A 200 -0.40 27.96 23.53
CA LYS A 200 -0.54 28.92 24.63
C LYS A 200 -1.33 28.34 25.81
N SER A 201 -2.45 27.68 25.52
CA SER A 201 -3.25 27.00 26.55
C SER A 201 -2.50 25.86 27.22
N ALA A 202 -1.67 25.12 26.46
CA ALA A 202 -0.82 24.05 26.99
C ALA A 202 0.26 24.57 27.94
N GLU A 203 0.82 25.75 27.66
CA GLU A 203 1.81 26.43 28.51
C GLU A 203 1.16 26.96 29.80
N GLU A 204 0.03 27.64 29.70
CA GLU A 204 -0.74 28.18 30.84
C GLU A 204 -1.16 27.07 31.81
N THR A 205 -1.47 25.89 31.31
CA THR A 205 -1.84 24.73 32.12
C THR A 205 -0.65 23.91 32.60
N GLY A 206 0.59 24.30 32.26
CA GLY A 206 1.83 23.60 32.64
C GLY A 206 2.00 22.21 32.00
N MET A 207 1.25 21.91 30.97
CA MET A 207 1.27 20.60 30.29
C MET A 207 2.40 20.48 29.28
N VAL A 208 2.86 21.60 28.74
CA VAL A 208 4.02 21.68 27.83
C VAL A 208 4.92 22.79 28.33
N THR A 209 6.20 22.49 28.48
CA THR A 209 7.21 23.52 28.76
C THR A 209 7.80 23.95 27.41
N ASN A 210 7.32 25.04 26.86
CA ASN A 210 7.91 25.64 25.67
C ASN A 210 9.05 26.55 26.08
N ASN A 211 10.27 26.09 25.98
CA ASN A 211 11.46 26.89 26.23
C ASN A 211 11.85 27.80 25.03
N ASN A 212 11.04 27.82 23.98
CA ASN A 212 11.41 28.45 22.70
C ASN A 212 10.85 29.88 22.53
N GLY A 213 10.00 30.37 23.48
CA GLY A 213 9.47 31.73 23.46
C GLY A 213 8.02 31.85 22.99
N ASP A 214 7.64 33.04 22.56
CA ASP A 214 6.27 33.37 22.14
C ASP A 214 5.80 32.55 20.94
N PRO A 215 4.71 31.75 21.07
CA PRO A 215 4.17 30.93 19.97
C PRO A 215 3.88 31.70 18.67
N ASP A 216 3.55 33.00 18.77
CA ASP A 216 3.26 33.79 17.58
C ASP A 216 4.52 34.09 16.72
N LYS A 217 5.69 34.02 17.34
CA LYS A 217 6.99 34.21 16.69
C LYS A 217 7.64 32.93 16.23
N LEU A 218 6.97 31.80 16.39
CA LEU A 218 7.49 30.47 16.06
C LEU A 218 6.81 29.89 14.83
N THR A 219 7.56 29.07 14.11
CA THR A 219 7.04 28.14 13.09
C THR A 219 7.78 26.82 13.19
N SER A 220 7.18 25.74 12.70
CA SER A 220 7.84 24.42 12.74
C SER A 220 8.62 24.14 11.46
N CYS A 221 8.00 24.33 10.31
CA CYS A 221 8.69 24.18 9.04
C CYS A 221 8.19 25.19 8.00
N ILE A 222 9.03 25.43 7.00
CA ILE A 222 8.71 26.25 5.84
C ILE A 222 8.77 25.33 4.62
N LEU A 223 7.72 25.36 3.81
CA LEU A 223 7.54 24.58 2.61
C LEU A 223 7.74 25.47 1.39
N ILE A 224 8.50 25.02 0.42
CA ILE A 224 8.88 25.80 -0.75
C ILE A 224 8.66 24.98 -2.01
N ASN A 225 7.96 25.57 -2.99
CA ASN A 225 7.95 25.13 -4.38
C ASN A 225 8.92 25.99 -5.18
N VAL A 226 9.75 25.33 -5.97
CA VAL A 226 10.80 25.96 -6.76
C VAL A 226 10.23 26.50 -8.08
N ALA A 227 10.69 27.67 -8.48
CA ALA A 227 10.29 28.32 -9.73
C ALA A 227 10.93 27.62 -10.95
N ASP A 228 10.25 27.72 -12.10
CA ASP A 228 10.75 27.20 -13.36
C ASP A 228 12.13 27.81 -13.71
N GLY A 229 13.08 26.96 -14.04
CA GLY A 229 14.45 27.36 -14.35
C GLY A 229 15.46 27.24 -13.20
N TYR A 230 14.99 26.95 -11.99
CA TYR A 230 15.84 26.65 -10.82
C TYR A 230 15.70 25.19 -10.44
N THR A 231 16.72 24.64 -9.77
CA THR A 231 16.64 23.31 -9.18
C THR A 231 16.42 23.38 -7.68
N PRO A 232 15.76 22.38 -7.06
CA PRO A 232 15.62 22.32 -5.60
C PRO A 232 16.97 22.38 -4.86
N LEU A 233 18.02 21.85 -5.48
CA LEU A 233 19.37 21.86 -4.93
C LEU A 233 19.96 23.27 -4.87
N ASP A 234 19.70 24.11 -5.88
CA ASP A 234 20.16 25.50 -5.92
C ASP A 234 19.52 26.31 -4.78
N VAL A 235 18.18 26.23 -4.68
CA VAL A 235 17.42 26.92 -3.62
C VAL A 235 17.81 26.43 -2.23
N MET A 236 17.94 25.12 -2.04
CA MET A 236 18.39 24.52 -0.79
C MET A 236 19.78 25.02 -0.40
N SER A 237 20.72 25.03 -1.34
CA SER A 237 22.10 25.48 -1.10
C SER A 237 22.14 26.95 -0.72
N GLU A 238 21.37 27.80 -1.40
CA GLU A 238 21.28 29.21 -1.11
C GLU A 238 20.72 29.48 0.30
N ILE A 239 19.66 28.77 0.69
CA ILE A 239 19.07 28.88 2.02
C ILE A 239 20.08 28.46 3.09
N ASN A 240 20.75 27.32 2.92
CA ASN A 240 21.72 26.80 3.90
C ASN A 240 22.95 27.72 4.06
N ILE A 241 23.35 28.46 3.00
CA ILE A 241 24.45 29.41 3.07
C ILE A 241 24.01 30.72 3.75
N LYS A 242 22.83 31.24 3.41
CA LYS A 242 22.37 32.56 3.83
C LYS A 242 21.65 32.57 5.20
N THR A 243 21.12 31.42 5.62
CA THR A 243 20.29 31.33 6.84
C THR A 243 20.89 30.40 7.88
N ARG A 244 21.23 30.94 9.06
CA ARG A 244 21.83 30.16 10.15
C ARG A 244 20.74 29.51 11.03
N GLY A 245 21.06 28.35 11.59
CA GLY A 245 20.20 27.65 12.56
C GLY A 245 19.08 26.81 11.97
N VAL A 246 18.99 26.78 10.64
CA VAL A 246 18.05 25.94 9.89
C VAL A 246 18.79 25.04 8.93
N GLU A 247 18.10 24.03 8.47
CA GLU A 247 18.53 23.13 7.40
C GLU A 247 17.42 23.02 6.36
N ALA A 248 17.74 23.37 5.14
CA ALA A 248 16.89 23.13 3.99
C ALA A 248 17.15 21.72 3.47
N ILE A 249 16.11 20.94 3.27
CA ILE A 249 16.16 19.55 2.88
C ILE A 249 15.31 19.39 1.62
N GLN A 250 15.83 18.70 0.63
CA GLN A 250 15.03 18.33 -0.52
C GLN A 250 14.03 17.24 -0.11
N THR A 251 12.75 17.49 -0.30
CA THR A 251 11.69 16.55 0.10
C THR A 251 11.83 15.20 -0.63
N GLN A 252 12.30 15.23 -1.87
CA GLN A 252 12.56 14.01 -2.65
C GLN A 252 13.63 13.11 -2.01
N ASP A 253 14.66 13.69 -1.37
CA ASP A 253 15.71 12.91 -0.71
C ASP A 253 15.20 12.19 0.53
N MET A 254 14.29 12.79 1.28
CA MET A 254 13.61 12.15 2.41
C MET A 254 12.81 10.92 1.95
N ILE A 255 12.08 11.06 0.84
CA ILE A 255 11.27 9.99 0.27
C ILE A 255 12.16 8.93 -0.38
N SER A 256 13.31 9.32 -0.97
CA SER A 256 14.20 8.40 -1.67
C SER A 256 14.76 7.31 -0.76
N GLY A 257 15.01 7.62 0.52
CA GLY A 257 15.42 6.64 1.52
C GLY A 257 14.36 5.57 1.74
N VAL A 258 13.10 5.97 1.91
CA VAL A 258 11.95 5.04 2.03
C VAL A 258 11.69 4.34 0.71
N ALA A 259 11.76 5.05 -0.42
CA ALA A 259 11.60 4.47 -1.75
C ALA A 259 12.64 3.39 -2.04
N GLY A 260 13.90 3.59 -1.68
CA GLY A 260 14.96 2.60 -1.81
C GLY A 260 14.74 1.33 -0.98
N GLN A 261 14.24 1.48 0.26
CA GLN A 261 13.86 0.34 1.10
C GLN A 261 12.66 -0.41 0.50
N LEU A 262 11.64 0.31 0.03
CA LEU A 262 10.47 -0.29 -0.62
C LEU A 262 10.80 -0.97 -1.96
N GLU A 263 11.71 -0.40 -2.75
CA GLU A 263 12.19 -1.01 -3.98
C GLU A 263 12.92 -2.32 -3.69
N SER A 264 13.78 -2.33 -2.66
CA SER A 264 14.48 -3.53 -2.21
C SER A 264 13.50 -4.59 -1.72
N ALA A 265 12.52 -4.22 -0.89
CA ALA A 265 11.46 -5.12 -0.45
C ALA A 265 10.63 -5.66 -1.62
N SER A 266 10.22 -4.81 -2.56
CA SER A 266 9.49 -5.21 -3.77
C SER A 266 10.28 -6.17 -4.63
N ARG A 267 11.61 -5.99 -4.74
CA ARG A 267 12.50 -6.90 -5.47
C ARG A 267 12.55 -8.28 -4.80
N ILE A 268 12.70 -8.32 -3.46
CA ILE A 268 12.69 -9.58 -2.69
C ILE A 268 11.35 -10.29 -2.86
N ILE A 269 10.24 -9.58 -2.69
CA ILE A 269 8.89 -10.12 -2.87
C ILE A 269 8.73 -10.68 -4.29
N SER A 270 9.18 -9.97 -5.32
CA SER A 270 9.10 -10.40 -6.72
C SER A 270 9.88 -11.70 -6.97
N VAL A 271 11.09 -11.80 -6.42
CA VAL A 271 11.91 -13.02 -6.52
C VAL A 271 11.23 -14.20 -5.83
N LEU A 272 10.66 -13.98 -4.63
CA LEU A 272 9.92 -15.02 -3.90
C LEU A 272 8.67 -15.47 -4.67
N ILE A 273 7.91 -14.54 -5.26
CA ILE A 273 6.74 -14.87 -6.09
C ILE A 273 7.16 -15.78 -7.26
N ILE A 274 8.22 -15.40 -7.98
CA ILE A 274 8.71 -16.16 -9.12
C ILE A 274 9.16 -17.57 -8.66
N ALA A 275 9.88 -17.67 -7.55
CA ALA A 275 10.34 -18.94 -7.00
C ALA A 275 9.16 -19.85 -6.60
N ILE A 276 8.17 -19.30 -5.88
CA ILE A 276 6.95 -20.04 -5.48
C ILE A 276 6.18 -20.47 -6.74
N TRP A 277 6.08 -19.60 -7.74
CA TRP A 277 5.36 -19.88 -8.98
C TRP A 277 6.00 -21.02 -9.78
N LEU A 278 7.32 -21.00 -9.92
CA LEU A 278 8.08 -22.09 -10.58
C LEU A 278 7.92 -23.41 -9.82
N LEU A 279 8.01 -23.37 -8.49
CA LEU A 279 7.81 -24.55 -7.65
C LEU A 279 6.39 -25.10 -7.77
N ALA A 280 5.38 -24.25 -7.76
CA ALA A 280 3.99 -24.64 -7.89
C ALA A 280 3.68 -25.25 -9.27
N ILE A 281 4.24 -24.71 -10.35
CA ILE A 281 4.15 -25.30 -11.68
C ILE A 281 4.79 -26.70 -11.71
N LEU A 282 5.98 -26.86 -11.13
CA LEU A 282 6.66 -28.15 -11.04
C LEU A 282 5.79 -29.19 -10.32
N ILE A 283 5.23 -28.79 -9.15
CA ILE A 283 4.34 -29.67 -8.38
C ILE A 283 3.08 -30.02 -9.18
N LEU A 284 2.49 -29.07 -9.90
CA LEU A 284 1.33 -29.31 -10.76
C LEU A 284 1.67 -30.31 -11.89
N ILE A 285 2.82 -30.17 -12.54
CA ILE A 285 3.28 -31.12 -13.57
C ILE A 285 3.40 -32.52 -12.98
N LEU A 286 4.02 -32.66 -11.80
CA LEU A 286 4.17 -33.94 -11.12
C LEU A 286 2.81 -34.54 -10.74
N ALA A 287 1.91 -33.72 -10.16
CA ALA A 287 0.58 -34.13 -9.75
C ALA A 287 -0.27 -34.60 -10.94
N PHE A 288 -0.31 -33.84 -12.03
CA PHE A 288 -1.02 -34.27 -13.25
C PHE A 288 -0.39 -35.50 -13.89
N THR A 289 0.94 -35.63 -13.85
CA THR A 289 1.61 -36.86 -14.37
C THR A 289 1.29 -38.10 -13.54
N MET A 290 1.26 -37.97 -12.21
CA MET A 290 0.87 -39.04 -11.30
C MET A 290 -0.57 -39.50 -11.56
N ILE A 291 -1.49 -38.52 -11.67
CA ILE A 291 -2.92 -38.77 -11.96
C ILE A 291 -3.11 -39.46 -13.33
N ALA A 292 -2.40 -38.96 -14.35
CA ALA A 292 -2.45 -39.56 -15.68
C ALA A 292 -1.92 -41.01 -15.70
N ASN A 293 -0.88 -41.27 -14.88
CA ASN A 293 -0.35 -42.63 -14.73
C ASN A 293 -1.30 -43.60 -14.02
N GLU A 294 -1.98 -43.17 -12.97
CA GLU A 294 -3.01 -43.95 -12.28
C GLU A 294 -4.17 -44.37 -13.19
N ARG A 295 -4.50 -43.50 -14.17
CA ARG A 295 -5.61 -43.71 -15.10
C ARG A 295 -5.22 -44.31 -16.44
N LYS A 296 -4.00 -44.80 -16.58
CA LYS A 296 -3.51 -45.43 -17.84
C LYS A 296 -4.44 -46.53 -18.35
N LYS A 297 -4.93 -47.43 -17.48
CA LYS A 297 -5.85 -48.51 -17.83
C LYS A 297 -7.19 -47.96 -18.37
N GLU A 298 -7.76 -46.96 -17.73
CA GLU A 298 -9.01 -46.29 -18.18
C GLU A 298 -8.81 -45.70 -19.58
N PHE A 299 -7.70 -45.02 -19.83
CA PHE A 299 -7.37 -44.41 -21.13
C PHE A 299 -7.08 -45.48 -22.21
N ALA A 300 -6.48 -46.58 -21.84
CA ALA A 300 -6.26 -47.72 -22.77
C ALA A 300 -7.59 -48.30 -23.22
N ILE A 301 -8.56 -48.53 -22.33
CA ILE A 301 -9.89 -49.05 -22.65
C ILE A 301 -10.62 -48.07 -23.59
N LEU A 302 -10.61 -46.74 -23.31
CA LEU A 302 -11.22 -45.74 -24.17
C LEU A 302 -10.63 -45.76 -25.59
N ARG A 303 -9.31 -46.05 -25.73
CA ARG A 303 -8.65 -46.16 -27.02
C ARG A 303 -9.04 -47.45 -27.78
N VAL A 304 -9.20 -48.55 -27.10
CA VAL A 304 -9.70 -49.80 -27.70
C VAL A 304 -11.13 -49.62 -28.21
N LEU A 305 -11.93 -48.83 -27.50
CA LEU A 305 -13.30 -48.44 -27.91
C LEU A 305 -13.35 -47.38 -29.03
N GLY A 306 -12.19 -47.05 -29.65
CA GLY A 306 -12.11 -46.17 -30.82
C GLY A 306 -11.85 -44.69 -30.53
N SER A 307 -11.56 -44.30 -29.26
CA SER A 307 -11.21 -42.90 -28.93
C SER A 307 -9.84 -42.52 -29.45
N SER A 308 -9.74 -41.38 -30.16
CA SER A 308 -8.46 -40.85 -30.64
C SER A 308 -7.56 -40.33 -29.50
N ARG A 309 -6.23 -40.25 -29.74
CA ARG A 309 -5.24 -39.68 -28.79
C ARG A 309 -5.63 -38.24 -28.42
N LYS A 310 -6.10 -37.43 -29.40
CA LYS A 310 -6.54 -36.04 -29.17
C LYS A 310 -7.75 -35.98 -28.25
N MET A 311 -8.66 -36.93 -28.36
CA MET A 311 -9.87 -37.00 -27.53
C MET A 311 -9.54 -37.29 -26.07
N VAL A 312 -8.65 -38.25 -25.80
CA VAL A 312 -8.18 -38.57 -24.44
C VAL A 312 -7.42 -37.38 -23.81
N ALA A 313 -6.51 -36.75 -24.57
CA ALA A 313 -5.81 -35.55 -24.14
C ALA A 313 -6.79 -34.39 -23.84
N GLY A 314 -7.84 -34.23 -24.64
CA GLY A 314 -8.90 -33.25 -24.45
C GLY A 314 -9.70 -33.43 -23.15
N ILE A 315 -9.92 -34.68 -22.71
CA ILE A 315 -10.58 -34.95 -21.42
C ILE A 315 -9.70 -34.48 -20.26
N ILE A 316 -8.41 -34.80 -20.30
CA ILE A 316 -7.44 -34.39 -19.26
C ILE A 316 -7.34 -32.85 -19.21
N LEU A 317 -7.26 -32.21 -20.37
CA LEU A 317 -7.15 -30.74 -20.44
C LEU A 317 -8.40 -30.05 -19.91
N LYS A 318 -9.60 -30.56 -20.21
CA LYS A 318 -10.86 -30.00 -19.67
C LYS A 318 -10.95 -30.17 -18.15
N GLU A 319 -10.56 -31.34 -17.63
CA GLU A 319 -10.51 -31.60 -16.19
C GLU A 319 -9.54 -30.62 -15.50
N ALA A 320 -8.35 -30.47 -16.07
CA ALA A 320 -7.35 -29.50 -15.58
C ALA A 320 -7.84 -28.05 -15.63
N LEU A 321 -8.50 -27.65 -16.74
CA LEU A 321 -9.05 -26.30 -16.87
C LEU A 321 -10.10 -26.00 -15.80
N MET A 322 -11.03 -26.91 -15.53
CA MET A 322 -12.04 -26.75 -14.49
C MET A 322 -11.41 -26.62 -13.10
N VAL A 323 -10.47 -27.50 -12.76
CA VAL A 323 -9.82 -27.53 -11.46
C VAL A 323 -8.96 -26.28 -11.26
N ASN A 324 -8.15 -25.91 -12.28
CA ASN A 324 -7.31 -24.73 -12.20
C ASN A 324 -8.14 -23.43 -12.16
N PHE A 325 -9.26 -23.36 -12.88
CA PHE A 325 -10.14 -22.20 -12.83
C PHE A 325 -10.75 -22.01 -11.43
N ILE A 326 -11.32 -23.08 -10.86
CA ILE A 326 -11.90 -23.03 -9.50
C ILE A 326 -10.81 -22.67 -8.49
N GLY A 327 -9.65 -23.32 -8.55
CA GLY A 327 -8.53 -23.04 -7.65
C GLY A 327 -8.03 -21.61 -7.77
N SER A 328 -7.86 -21.11 -9.00
CA SER A 328 -7.37 -19.74 -9.22
C SER A 328 -8.36 -18.69 -8.73
N VAL A 329 -9.65 -18.87 -8.92
CA VAL A 329 -10.67 -17.93 -8.41
C VAL A 329 -10.66 -17.92 -6.87
N LEU A 330 -10.61 -19.08 -6.24
CA LEU A 330 -10.50 -19.18 -4.77
C LEU A 330 -9.20 -18.57 -4.25
N GLY A 331 -8.09 -18.81 -4.94
CA GLY A 331 -6.79 -18.24 -4.60
C GLY A 331 -6.74 -16.73 -4.72
N ALA A 332 -7.29 -16.16 -5.81
CA ALA A 332 -7.38 -14.72 -5.99
C ALA A 332 -8.27 -14.07 -4.92
N PHE A 333 -9.42 -14.65 -4.61
CA PHE A 333 -10.30 -14.17 -3.56
C PHE A 333 -9.62 -14.19 -2.19
N ALA A 334 -8.97 -15.29 -1.83
CA ALA A 334 -8.24 -15.40 -0.57
C ALA A 334 -7.07 -14.40 -0.50
N ALA A 335 -6.39 -14.14 -1.62
CA ALA A 335 -5.32 -13.14 -1.69
C ALA A 335 -5.83 -11.72 -1.46
N ILE A 336 -6.97 -11.34 -2.07
CA ILE A 336 -7.58 -10.03 -1.85
C ILE A 336 -7.95 -9.85 -0.38
N VAL A 337 -8.60 -10.85 0.23
CA VAL A 337 -8.97 -10.81 1.65
C VAL A 337 -7.73 -10.70 2.54
N ALA A 338 -6.67 -11.48 2.25
CA ALA A 338 -5.43 -11.43 3.01
C ALA A 338 -4.75 -10.06 2.91
N VAL A 339 -4.70 -9.45 1.72
CA VAL A 339 -4.10 -8.12 1.53
C VAL A 339 -4.91 -7.03 2.22
N LEU A 340 -6.24 -7.13 2.25
CA LEU A 340 -7.10 -6.21 3.00
C LEU A 340 -6.78 -6.26 4.50
N LEU A 341 -6.66 -7.46 5.07
CA LEU A 341 -6.34 -7.67 6.49
C LEU A 341 -4.92 -7.21 6.84
N VAL A 342 -3.95 -7.53 5.99
CA VAL A 342 -2.54 -7.17 6.21
C VAL A 342 -2.30 -5.68 5.97
N GLY A 343 -3.05 -5.04 5.07
CA GLY A 343 -2.92 -3.62 4.77
C GLY A 343 -3.14 -2.72 6.00
N GLU A 344 -4.10 -3.06 6.86
CA GLU A 344 -4.31 -2.34 8.13
C GLU A 344 -3.16 -2.55 9.13
N VAL A 345 -2.60 -3.76 9.19
CA VAL A 345 -1.48 -4.09 10.08
C VAL A 345 -0.17 -3.49 9.58
N SER A 346 -0.01 -3.32 8.26
CA SER A 346 1.22 -2.82 7.65
C SER A 346 1.57 -1.40 8.10
N LEU A 347 0.59 -0.52 8.22
CA LEU A 347 0.77 0.86 8.69
C LEU A 347 1.12 0.93 10.19
N THR A 348 0.48 0.08 11.00
CA THR A 348 0.60 0.16 12.46
C THR A 348 1.83 -0.57 13.02
N THR A 349 2.33 -1.58 12.30
CA THR A 349 3.42 -2.46 12.80
C THR A 349 4.72 -2.28 12.05
N PHE A 350 4.66 -2.01 10.73
CA PHE A 350 5.86 -1.92 9.88
C PHE A 350 6.18 -0.51 9.41
N ASP A 351 5.37 0.49 9.77
CA ASP A 351 5.51 1.90 9.37
C ASP A 351 5.72 2.09 7.85
N LEU A 352 5.14 1.18 7.05
CA LEU A 352 5.25 1.23 5.59
C LEU A 352 4.01 1.90 4.99
N PRO A 353 4.16 2.88 4.10
CA PRO A 353 3.05 3.49 3.41
C PRO A 353 2.38 2.45 2.50
N PHE A 354 1.14 2.10 2.81
CA PHE A 354 0.36 1.14 2.05
C PHE A 354 -1.02 1.70 1.72
N LEU A 355 -1.33 1.79 0.46
CA LEU A 355 -2.65 2.19 -0.02
C LEU A 355 -3.19 1.12 -0.98
N LEU A 356 -4.34 0.57 -0.66
CA LEU A 356 -4.96 -0.42 -1.52
C LEU A 356 -5.32 0.25 -2.88
N PRO A 357 -4.93 -0.36 -4.01
CA PRO A 357 -5.31 0.16 -5.33
C PRO A 357 -6.83 0.23 -5.48
N GLY A 358 -7.31 1.13 -6.33
CA GLY A 358 -8.73 1.25 -6.64
C GLY A 358 -9.35 -0.08 -7.07
N ALA A 359 -10.65 -0.26 -6.83
CA ALA A 359 -11.35 -1.51 -7.09
C ALA A 359 -11.25 -1.98 -8.56
N ASP A 360 -11.15 -1.05 -9.49
CA ASP A 360 -10.90 -1.28 -10.92
C ASP A 360 -9.54 -1.94 -11.17
N LYS A 361 -8.48 -1.43 -10.54
CA LYS A 361 -7.11 -1.98 -10.64
C LYS A 361 -7.03 -3.36 -9.98
N VAL A 362 -7.66 -3.53 -8.81
CA VAL A 362 -7.72 -4.81 -8.09
C VAL A 362 -8.44 -5.86 -8.95
N ALA A 363 -9.59 -5.52 -9.54
CA ALA A 363 -10.35 -6.43 -10.39
C ALA A 363 -9.57 -6.80 -11.66
N LEU A 364 -8.93 -5.84 -12.31
CA LEU A 364 -8.10 -6.07 -13.50
C LEU A 364 -6.92 -6.99 -13.17
N LEU A 365 -6.22 -6.73 -12.08
CA LEU A 365 -5.08 -7.51 -11.64
C LEU A 365 -5.49 -8.94 -11.28
N ALA A 366 -6.61 -9.11 -10.57
CA ALA A 366 -7.17 -10.43 -10.26
C ALA A 366 -7.54 -11.20 -11.53
N LEU A 367 -8.15 -10.55 -12.52
CA LEU A 367 -8.48 -11.18 -13.80
C LEU A 367 -7.22 -11.66 -14.54
N ILE A 368 -6.18 -10.81 -14.61
CA ILE A 368 -4.92 -11.15 -15.28
C ILE A 368 -4.24 -12.33 -14.57
N THR A 369 -4.16 -12.31 -13.24
CA THR A 369 -3.50 -13.36 -12.45
C THR A 369 -4.25 -14.68 -12.50
N VAL A 370 -5.59 -14.65 -12.48
CA VAL A 370 -6.42 -15.85 -12.70
C VAL A 370 -6.19 -16.42 -14.09
N ALA A 371 -6.21 -15.60 -15.14
CA ALA A 371 -5.96 -16.05 -16.50
C ALA A 371 -4.56 -16.65 -16.66
N ALA A 372 -3.53 -16.00 -16.10
CA ALA A 372 -2.15 -16.50 -16.11
C ALA A 372 -2.01 -17.84 -15.36
N SER A 373 -2.64 -17.97 -14.18
CA SER A 373 -2.62 -19.19 -13.37
C SER A 373 -3.33 -20.35 -14.06
N VAL A 374 -4.48 -20.10 -14.69
CA VAL A 374 -5.21 -21.10 -15.49
C VAL A 374 -4.37 -21.53 -16.69
N ALA A 375 -3.74 -20.59 -17.40
CA ALA A 375 -2.87 -20.89 -18.52
C ALA A 375 -1.67 -21.75 -18.10
N ALA A 376 -1.02 -21.42 -16.99
CA ALA A 376 0.09 -22.19 -16.42
C ALA A 376 -0.34 -23.64 -16.04
N GLY A 377 -1.49 -23.78 -15.39
CA GLY A 377 -2.06 -25.09 -15.05
C GLY A 377 -2.44 -25.92 -16.28
N CYS A 378 -2.99 -25.28 -17.32
CA CYS A 378 -3.28 -25.93 -18.61
C CYS A 378 -1.98 -26.37 -19.32
N LEU A 379 -0.91 -25.57 -19.29
CA LEU A 379 0.39 -25.96 -19.85
C LEU A 379 0.98 -27.15 -19.07
N ALA A 380 0.95 -27.12 -17.74
CA ALA A 380 1.41 -28.22 -16.90
C ALA A 380 0.66 -29.54 -17.21
N SER A 381 -0.67 -29.47 -17.36
CA SER A 381 -1.49 -30.63 -17.68
C SER A 381 -1.30 -31.12 -19.11
N SER A 382 -1.06 -30.22 -20.07
CA SER A 382 -0.82 -30.58 -21.48
C SER A 382 0.47 -31.37 -21.65
N LEU A 383 1.53 -31.00 -20.94
CA LEU A 383 2.80 -31.74 -20.91
C LEU A 383 2.58 -33.17 -20.40
N SER A 384 1.80 -33.31 -19.33
CA SER A 384 1.44 -34.62 -18.78
C SER A 384 0.56 -35.44 -19.71
N ALA A 385 -0.41 -34.83 -20.37
CA ALA A 385 -1.29 -35.48 -21.34
C ALA A 385 -0.54 -35.96 -22.58
N LEU A 386 0.40 -35.19 -23.10
CA LEU A 386 1.25 -35.57 -24.23
C LEU A 386 2.13 -36.77 -23.88
N LYS A 387 2.69 -36.80 -22.69
CA LYS A 387 3.52 -37.93 -22.22
C LYS A 387 2.70 -39.21 -22.09
N THR A 388 1.50 -39.12 -21.55
CA THR A 388 0.58 -40.26 -21.36
C THR A 388 -0.03 -40.73 -22.67
N SER A 389 -0.32 -39.84 -23.62
CA SER A 389 -0.91 -40.23 -24.91
C SER A 389 0.03 -41.01 -25.84
N LYS A 390 1.36 -40.99 -25.61
CA LYS A 390 2.38 -41.72 -26.37
C LYS A 390 2.58 -43.16 -25.89
N ILE A 391 1.99 -43.56 -24.78
CA ILE A 391 2.16 -44.89 -24.21
C ILE A 391 1.42 -45.95 -25.07
N ASP A 392 2.09 -47.07 -25.33
CA ASP A 392 1.55 -48.13 -26.17
C ASP A 392 0.47 -48.92 -25.42
N THR A 393 -0.77 -48.89 -25.99
CA THR A 393 -1.96 -49.51 -25.38
C THR A 393 -1.86 -51.01 -25.27
N ALA A 394 -1.11 -51.68 -26.19
CA ALA A 394 -0.92 -53.13 -26.17
C ALA A 394 -0.10 -53.62 -24.98
N LEU A 395 0.91 -52.82 -24.57
CA LEU A 395 1.76 -53.14 -23.43
C LEU A 395 1.00 -53.03 -22.10
N ILE A 396 0.16 -52.01 -21.93
CA ILE A 396 -0.61 -51.77 -20.68
C ILE A 396 -1.63 -52.89 -20.42
N LEU A 397 -2.27 -53.39 -21.46
CA LEU A 397 -3.28 -54.45 -21.32
C LEU A 397 -2.62 -55.81 -21.03
N ARG A 398 -1.33 -56.00 -21.43
CA ARG A 398 -0.57 -57.23 -21.20
C ARG A 398 0.07 -57.29 -19.81
N GLU A 399 0.45 -56.16 -19.19
CA GLU A 399 1.01 -56.07 -17.84
C GLU A 399 -0.07 -56.11 -16.72
N GLY A 400 -1.31 -56.21 -17.08
CA GLY A 400 -2.47 -56.15 -16.13
C GLY A 400 -3.14 -57.53 -15.88
N ASN A 401 -2.55 -58.64 -16.36
CA ASN A 401 -2.98 -59.98 -16.04
C ASN A 401 -2.00 -60.64 -15.07
#